data_bc3649d79432e676e3989b9d430ec377
#
_entry.id   bc3649d79432e676e3989b9d430ec377
#
_cell.length_a   1.000
_cell.length_b   1.000
_cell.length_c   1.000
_cell.angle_alpha   90.00
_cell.angle_beta   90.00
_cell.angle_gamma   90.00
#
_symmetry.space_group_name_H-M   'P 1'
#
loop_
_entity.id
_entity.type
_entity.pdbx_description
1 polymer ?
#
loop_
_entity_poly.entity_id
_entity_poly.type
_entity_poly.pdbx_seq_one_letter_code
_entity_poly.pdbx_strand_id
1 'polypeptide(L)'
;MKRIALVTGGTRGIGAAISSALQHEGYTVAATYFGDDEAAKSFSHDTGISSYKWSVSDYDSCVTGIKKVEEDLGTIDILVNNAGITRDAMFHKITFSQWKEVIDTNLNGVFNMTHPIWNGMRDRKFGRVINISSINGQKGQMGQVNYSAAKSGDIGFSKALAQEGAFKGITVNTICPGYIDTDMVKAVPEEVRKTIVSQIPVGRLGEASEIARCVIFLASDKAGFITGSTITANGGQYMV
;
A
#
# COMPACT_ATOMS: atom_id res chain seq x y z
N MET A 1 -17.80 -16.64 -7.38
CA MET A 1 -17.42 -16.28 -6.01
C MET A 1 -16.93 -14.85 -6.01
N LYS A 2 -17.16 -14.10 -4.92
CA LYS A 2 -16.58 -12.76 -4.79
C LYS A 2 -15.07 -12.87 -4.59
N ARG A 3 -14.26 -12.01 -5.25
CA ARG A 3 -12.82 -11.94 -5.03
C ARG A 3 -12.52 -11.44 -3.63
N ILE A 4 -11.45 -11.95 -3.01
CA ILE A 4 -11.02 -11.54 -1.68
C ILE A 4 -9.81 -10.63 -1.80
N ALA A 5 -9.91 -9.45 -1.18
CA ALA A 5 -8.87 -8.44 -1.13
C ALA A 5 -8.34 -8.27 0.29
N LEU A 6 -7.01 -8.28 0.43
CA LEU A 6 -6.31 -7.99 1.68
C LEU A 6 -5.59 -6.65 1.54
N VAL A 7 -5.90 -5.70 2.44
CA VAL A 7 -5.29 -4.35 2.44
C VAL A 7 -4.47 -4.16 3.71
N THR A 8 -3.16 -4.00 3.59
CA THR A 8 -2.30 -3.75 4.75
C THR A 8 -2.38 -2.28 5.19
N GLY A 9 -2.45 -2.04 6.52
CA GLY A 9 -2.73 -0.69 7.03
C GLY A 9 -4.09 -0.18 6.55
N GLY A 10 -5.08 -1.09 6.41
CA GLY A 10 -6.36 -0.86 5.74
C GLY A 10 -7.42 -0.18 6.56
N THR A 11 -7.14 0.23 7.82
CA THR A 11 -8.14 0.76 8.75
C THR A 11 -8.12 2.29 8.90
N ARG A 12 -7.19 3.00 8.25
CA ARG A 12 -7.07 4.47 8.29
C ARG A 12 -6.48 5.06 7.01
N GLY A 13 -6.66 6.36 6.82
CA GLY A 13 -6.05 7.12 5.72
C GLY A 13 -6.32 6.52 4.34
N ILE A 14 -5.28 6.42 3.52
CA ILE A 14 -5.36 5.84 2.16
C ILE A 14 -5.86 4.39 2.22
N GLY A 15 -5.37 3.60 3.19
CA GLY A 15 -5.76 2.21 3.35
C GLY A 15 -7.26 2.02 3.61
N ALA A 16 -7.85 2.84 4.48
CA ALA A 16 -9.29 2.80 4.76
C ALA A 16 -10.11 3.16 3.51
N ALA A 17 -9.70 4.19 2.77
CA ALA A 17 -10.36 4.56 1.52
C ALA A 17 -10.29 3.42 0.47
N ILE A 18 -9.15 2.75 0.38
CA ILE A 18 -8.96 1.57 -0.50
C ILE A 18 -9.87 0.43 -0.05
N SER A 19 -9.88 0.11 1.24
CA SER A 19 -10.70 -0.99 1.80
C SER A 19 -12.19 -0.75 1.53
N SER A 20 -12.69 0.45 1.83
CA SER A 20 -14.08 0.83 1.59
C SER A 20 -14.45 0.82 0.10
N ALA A 21 -13.57 1.34 -0.76
CA ALA A 21 -13.80 1.37 -2.19
C ALA A 21 -13.85 -0.05 -2.81
N LEU A 22 -12.95 -0.94 -2.39
CA LEU A 22 -12.98 -2.35 -2.81
C LEU A 22 -14.28 -3.04 -2.35
N GLN A 23 -14.74 -2.79 -1.13
CA GLN A 23 -16.01 -3.32 -0.64
C GLN A 23 -17.20 -2.83 -1.47
N HIS A 24 -17.24 -1.53 -1.81
CA HIS A 24 -18.30 -0.97 -2.68
C HIS A 24 -18.32 -1.59 -4.08
N GLU A 25 -17.17 -1.96 -4.61
CA GLU A 25 -17.06 -2.69 -5.88
C GLU A 25 -17.42 -4.18 -5.75
N GLY A 26 -17.84 -4.63 -4.57
CA GLY A 26 -18.34 -5.97 -4.33
C GLY A 26 -17.29 -7.00 -3.95
N TYR A 27 -16.04 -6.59 -3.69
CA TYR A 27 -15.02 -7.49 -3.14
C TYR A 27 -15.32 -7.83 -1.68
N THR A 28 -14.90 -9.01 -1.22
CA THR A 28 -14.78 -9.30 0.21
C THR A 28 -13.44 -8.76 0.68
N VAL A 29 -13.44 -7.90 1.71
CA VAL A 29 -12.23 -7.19 2.11
C VAL A 29 -11.81 -7.59 3.53
N ALA A 30 -10.51 -7.85 3.69
CA ALA A 30 -9.81 -7.91 4.97
C ALA A 30 -8.87 -6.69 5.07
N ALA A 31 -8.90 -6.00 6.20
CA ALA A 31 -7.99 -4.89 6.49
C ALA A 31 -7.02 -5.29 7.60
N THR A 32 -5.71 -5.06 7.43
CA THR A 32 -4.80 -5.24 8.56
C THR A 32 -4.44 -3.92 9.20
N TYR A 33 -4.05 -3.99 10.47
CA TYR A 33 -3.56 -2.85 11.22
C TYR A 33 -2.49 -3.28 12.24
N PHE A 34 -1.76 -2.30 12.74
CA PHE A 34 -0.84 -2.47 13.86
C PHE A 34 -0.79 -1.19 14.70
N GLY A 35 -1.02 -1.33 16.01
CA GLY A 35 -0.85 -0.26 17.00
C GLY A 35 -2.14 0.41 17.48
N ASP A 36 -3.07 0.78 16.62
CA ASP A 36 -4.27 1.53 17.00
C ASP A 36 -5.53 0.63 16.99
N ASP A 37 -5.79 0.00 18.13
CA ASP A 37 -6.90 -0.94 18.30
C ASP A 37 -8.27 -0.23 18.24
N GLU A 38 -8.37 0.99 18.77
CA GLU A 38 -9.64 1.72 18.81
C GLU A 38 -10.03 2.22 17.41
N ALA A 39 -9.08 2.78 16.65
CA ALA A 39 -9.34 3.16 15.27
C ALA A 39 -9.74 1.95 14.40
N ALA A 40 -9.12 0.80 14.62
CA ALA A 40 -9.47 -0.43 13.89
C ALA A 40 -10.87 -0.95 14.26
N LYS A 41 -11.26 -0.89 15.53
CA LYS A 41 -12.62 -1.25 15.98
C LYS A 41 -13.67 -0.32 15.39
N SER A 42 -13.44 0.99 15.45
CA SER A 42 -14.36 1.99 14.84
C SER A 42 -14.50 1.73 13.35
N PHE A 43 -13.40 1.57 12.63
CA PHE A 43 -13.42 1.26 11.20
C PHE A 43 -14.25 0.00 10.89
N SER A 44 -14.04 -1.08 11.64
CA SER A 44 -14.78 -2.33 11.44
C SER A 44 -16.27 -2.19 11.77
N HIS A 45 -16.61 -1.43 12.82
CA HIS A 45 -18.00 -1.14 13.19
C HIS A 45 -18.71 -0.34 12.08
N ASP A 46 -18.05 0.69 11.57
CA ASP A 46 -18.66 1.62 10.61
C ASP A 46 -18.79 1.04 9.21
N THR A 47 -17.87 0.16 8.81
CA THR A 47 -17.81 -0.40 7.45
C THR A 47 -18.28 -1.86 7.36
N GLY A 48 -18.28 -2.59 8.46
CA GLY A 48 -18.46 -4.04 8.46
C GLY A 48 -17.28 -4.84 7.90
N ILE A 49 -16.15 -4.18 7.59
CA ILE A 49 -14.94 -4.84 7.09
C ILE A 49 -14.20 -5.50 8.26
N SER A 50 -13.83 -6.78 8.11
CA SER A 50 -13.05 -7.49 9.10
C SER A 50 -11.63 -6.91 9.20
N SER A 51 -11.20 -6.55 10.42
CA SER A 51 -9.85 -6.07 10.70
C SER A 51 -9.03 -7.09 11.48
N TYR A 52 -7.75 -7.20 11.13
CA TYR A 52 -6.82 -8.18 11.69
C TYR A 52 -5.54 -7.48 12.15
N LYS A 53 -5.02 -7.87 13.30
CA LYS A 53 -3.86 -7.22 13.92
C LYS A 53 -2.60 -8.03 13.78
N TRP A 54 -1.64 -7.52 13.01
CA TRP A 54 -0.23 -7.97 13.02
C TRP A 54 0.70 -6.92 12.41
N SER A 55 2.00 -7.06 12.67
CA SER A 55 3.02 -6.22 12.06
C SER A 55 3.48 -6.82 10.73
N VAL A 56 3.47 -6.03 9.66
CA VAL A 56 4.00 -6.45 8.35
C VAL A 56 5.53 -6.63 8.36
N SER A 57 6.23 -6.06 9.36
CA SER A 57 7.68 -6.22 9.50
C SER A 57 8.10 -7.59 10.07
N ASP A 58 7.15 -8.38 10.57
CA ASP A 58 7.37 -9.70 11.13
C ASP A 58 6.82 -10.78 10.18
N TYR A 59 7.71 -11.58 9.60
CA TYR A 59 7.34 -12.58 8.60
C TYR A 59 6.41 -13.67 9.15
N ASP A 60 6.70 -14.19 10.33
CA ASP A 60 5.91 -15.28 10.93
C ASP A 60 4.51 -14.80 11.33
N SER A 61 4.40 -13.56 11.81
CA SER A 61 3.11 -12.91 12.05
C SER A 61 2.32 -12.72 10.74
N CYS A 62 2.99 -12.38 9.64
CA CYS A 62 2.33 -12.29 8.33
C CYS A 62 1.81 -13.65 7.86
N VAL A 63 2.62 -14.72 7.96
CA VAL A 63 2.20 -16.08 7.60
C VAL A 63 0.98 -16.51 8.41
N THR A 64 1.03 -16.31 9.73
CA THR A 64 -0.07 -16.68 10.64
C THR A 64 -1.33 -15.85 10.37
N GLY A 65 -1.17 -14.53 10.19
CA GLY A 65 -2.28 -13.62 9.93
C GLY A 65 -2.95 -13.89 8.58
N ILE A 66 -2.18 -14.13 7.53
CA ILE A 66 -2.68 -14.50 6.21
C ILE A 66 -3.49 -15.79 6.28
N LYS A 67 -2.95 -16.83 6.95
CA LYS A 67 -3.67 -18.09 7.15
C LYS A 67 -5.02 -17.87 7.84
N LYS A 68 -5.05 -17.04 8.89
CA LYS A 68 -6.30 -16.69 9.59
C LYS A 68 -7.31 -16.01 8.66
N VAL A 69 -6.86 -15.06 7.83
CA VAL A 69 -7.74 -14.41 6.84
C VAL A 69 -8.29 -15.42 5.83
N GLU A 70 -7.45 -16.33 5.34
CA GLU A 70 -7.89 -17.36 4.38
C GLU A 70 -8.84 -18.39 5.00
N GLU A 71 -8.69 -18.72 6.27
CA GLU A 71 -9.62 -19.56 7.03
C GLU A 71 -11.00 -18.88 7.20
N ASP A 72 -11.01 -17.57 7.48
CA ASP A 72 -12.25 -16.84 7.76
C ASP A 72 -13.01 -16.44 6.50
N LEU A 73 -12.30 -16.03 5.45
CA LEU A 73 -12.90 -15.39 4.27
C LEU A 73 -12.68 -16.17 2.97
N GLY A 74 -11.67 -17.04 2.93
CA GLY A 74 -11.25 -17.77 1.73
C GLY A 74 -9.95 -17.20 1.14
N THR A 75 -9.49 -17.78 0.03
CA THR A 75 -8.18 -17.49 -0.57
C THR A 75 -8.06 -16.05 -1.07
N ILE A 76 -6.93 -15.42 -0.76
CA ILE A 76 -6.65 -14.03 -1.14
C ILE A 76 -6.33 -13.95 -2.63
N ASP A 77 -7.12 -13.18 -3.37
CA ASP A 77 -6.96 -12.92 -4.80
C ASP A 77 -6.25 -11.60 -5.08
N ILE A 78 -6.44 -10.61 -4.20
CA ILE A 78 -5.92 -9.25 -4.35
C ILE A 78 -5.16 -8.90 -3.07
N LEU A 79 -3.92 -8.46 -3.21
CA LEU A 79 -3.13 -7.91 -2.11
C LEU A 79 -2.80 -6.46 -2.41
N VAL A 80 -3.14 -5.58 -1.48
CA VAL A 80 -2.72 -4.17 -1.50
C VAL A 80 -1.73 -3.93 -0.36
N ASN A 81 -0.46 -3.81 -0.70
CA ASN A 81 0.60 -3.45 0.23
C ASN A 81 0.60 -1.92 0.42
N ASN A 82 -0.13 -1.45 1.43
CA ASN A 82 -0.26 -0.03 1.74
C ASN A 82 0.39 0.34 3.09
N ALA A 83 0.58 -0.60 4.01
CA ALA A 83 1.21 -0.32 5.29
C ALA A 83 2.59 0.35 5.12
N GLY A 84 2.82 1.41 5.88
CA GLY A 84 4.08 2.13 5.82
C GLY A 84 4.22 3.16 6.93
N ILE A 85 5.46 3.47 7.24
CA ILE A 85 5.86 4.47 8.25
C ILE A 85 6.93 5.39 7.70
N THR A 86 7.09 6.55 8.31
CA THR A 86 8.23 7.44 8.12
C THR A 86 9.02 7.61 9.42
N ARG A 87 10.32 7.84 9.29
CA ARG A 87 11.24 8.24 10.38
C ARG A 87 12.22 9.23 9.80
N ASP A 88 11.71 10.45 9.61
CA ASP A 88 12.39 11.51 8.87
C ASP A 88 13.54 12.10 9.68
N ALA A 89 14.71 12.14 9.07
CA ALA A 89 15.89 12.82 9.61
C ALA A 89 16.91 13.08 8.50
N MET A 90 17.67 14.16 8.62
CA MET A 90 18.83 14.39 7.76
C MET A 90 19.83 13.24 7.92
N PHE A 91 20.49 12.81 6.83
CA PHE A 91 21.32 11.59 6.82
C PHE A 91 22.36 11.53 7.93
N HIS A 92 22.99 12.66 8.27
CA HIS A 92 23.98 12.72 9.36
C HIS A 92 23.38 12.60 10.78
N LYS A 93 22.04 12.62 10.90
CA LYS A 93 21.31 12.50 12.17
C LYS A 93 20.44 11.23 12.25
N ILE A 94 20.25 10.54 11.13
CA ILE A 94 19.42 9.34 11.12
C ILE A 94 20.11 8.23 11.93
N THR A 95 19.36 7.58 12.79
CA THR A 95 19.86 6.42 13.54
C THR A 95 19.67 5.14 12.77
N PHE A 96 20.46 4.11 13.08
CA PHE A 96 20.28 2.78 12.49
C PHE A 96 18.87 2.20 12.79
N SER A 97 18.32 2.46 13.97
CA SER A 97 16.96 2.05 14.33
C SER A 97 15.91 2.68 13.39
N GLN A 98 16.00 4.00 13.16
CA GLN A 98 15.11 4.70 12.24
C GLN A 98 15.21 4.19 10.80
N TRP A 99 16.43 3.89 10.35
CA TRP A 99 16.65 3.23 9.06
C TRP A 99 15.97 1.86 9.02
N LYS A 100 16.31 1.01 9.99
CA LYS A 100 15.82 -0.37 10.07
C LYS A 100 14.29 -0.46 10.16
N GLU A 101 13.66 0.34 11.01
CA GLU A 101 12.20 0.35 11.16
C GLU A 101 11.49 0.65 9.83
N VAL A 102 12.01 1.62 9.07
CA VAL A 102 11.40 2.01 7.79
C VAL A 102 11.63 0.93 6.72
N ILE A 103 12.83 0.36 6.63
CA ILE A 103 13.10 -0.73 5.68
C ILE A 103 12.28 -1.97 6.02
N ASP A 104 12.23 -2.36 7.29
CA ASP A 104 11.49 -3.56 7.72
C ASP A 104 9.98 -3.43 7.47
N THR A 105 9.42 -2.25 7.70
CA THR A 105 7.98 -2.04 7.48
C THR A 105 7.65 -1.84 6.02
N ASN A 106 8.36 -0.90 5.34
CA ASN A 106 7.92 -0.42 4.03
C ASN A 106 8.42 -1.29 2.87
N LEU A 107 9.55 -1.99 3.02
CA LEU A 107 10.14 -2.83 1.97
C LEU A 107 10.06 -4.32 2.32
N ASN A 108 10.62 -4.73 3.46
CA ASN A 108 10.53 -6.13 3.88
C ASN A 108 9.08 -6.56 4.09
N GLY A 109 8.21 -5.64 4.58
CA GLY A 109 6.78 -5.87 4.73
C GLY A 109 6.08 -6.22 3.41
N VAL A 110 6.49 -5.64 2.29
CA VAL A 110 5.95 -5.98 0.96
C VAL A 110 6.28 -7.43 0.60
N PHE A 111 7.51 -7.88 0.85
CA PHE A 111 7.91 -9.27 0.69
C PHE A 111 7.13 -10.18 1.66
N ASN A 112 7.11 -9.84 2.95
CA ASN A 112 6.50 -10.65 4.00
C ASN A 112 5.00 -10.92 3.74
N MET A 113 4.29 -9.96 3.17
CA MET A 113 2.88 -10.12 2.82
C MET A 113 2.66 -10.83 1.49
N THR A 114 3.56 -10.65 0.52
CA THR A 114 3.37 -11.18 -0.83
C THR A 114 3.80 -12.65 -0.92
N HIS A 115 4.92 -13.00 -0.30
CA HIS A 115 5.52 -14.33 -0.41
C HIS A 115 4.60 -15.47 0.06
N PRO A 116 3.88 -15.40 1.21
CA PRO A 116 3.04 -16.50 1.68
C PRO A 116 1.86 -16.84 0.75
N ILE A 117 1.31 -15.86 0.05
CA ILE A 117 0.14 -16.05 -0.85
C ILE A 117 0.55 -16.36 -2.30
N TRP A 118 1.83 -16.17 -2.64
CA TRP A 118 2.30 -16.22 -4.03
C TRP A 118 2.05 -17.56 -4.72
N ASN A 119 2.39 -18.67 -4.07
CA ASN A 119 2.16 -20.00 -4.65
C ASN A 119 0.67 -20.28 -4.86
N GLY A 120 -0.19 -19.93 -3.91
CA GLY A 120 -1.63 -20.04 -4.05
C GLY A 120 -2.18 -19.25 -5.26
N MET A 121 -1.72 -18.02 -5.47
CA MET A 121 -2.07 -17.24 -6.67
C MET A 121 -1.59 -17.93 -7.96
N ARG A 122 -0.37 -18.47 -7.98
CA ARG A 122 0.19 -19.20 -9.14
C ARG A 122 -0.62 -20.45 -9.48
N ASP A 123 -1.03 -21.20 -8.48
CA ASP A 123 -1.80 -22.44 -8.67
C ASP A 123 -3.20 -22.16 -9.22
N ARG A 124 -3.85 -21.09 -8.73
CA ARG A 124 -5.15 -20.63 -9.22
C ARG A 124 -5.06 -19.87 -10.55
N LYS A 125 -3.84 -19.52 -11.02
CA LYS A 125 -3.60 -18.72 -12.23
C LYS A 125 -4.32 -17.35 -12.20
N PHE A 126 -4.37 -16.76 -11.03
CA PHE A 126 -4.95 -15.44 -10.80
C PHE A 126 -4.33 -14.78 -9.56
N GLY A 127 -3.99 -13.52 -9.68
CA GLY A 127 -3.57 -12.66 -8.58
C GLY A 127 -3.46 -11.20 -9.02
N ARG A 128 -3.68 -10.30 -8.06
CA ARG A 128 -3.47 -8.85 -8.21
C ARG A 128 -2.66 -8.37 -7.01
N VAL A 129 -1.41 -8.01 -7.23
CA VAL A 129 -0.56 -7.41 -6.20
C VAL A 129 -0.37 -5.94 -6.55
N ILE A 130 -0.75 -5.04 -5.64
CA ILE A 130 -0.71 -3.60 -5.82
C ILE A 130 0.10 -3.01 -4.67
N ASN A 131 1.24 -2.43 -4.98
CA ASN A 131 2.14 -1.84 -4.00
C ASN A 131 1.95 -0.32 -3.96
N ILE A 132 1.60 0.22 -2.80
CA ILE A 132 1.49 1.67 -2.60
C ILE A 132 2.87 2.20 -2.24
N SER A 133 3.55 2.74 -3.24
CA SER A 133 4.84 3.40 -3.10
C SER A 133 4.63 4.90 -2.75
N SER A 134 5.37 5.79 -3.38
CA SER A 134 5.31 7.24 -3.16
C SER A 134 6.00 7.98 -4.30
N ILE A 135 5.59 9.22 -4.53
CA ILE A 135 6.38 10.18 -5.31
C ILE A 135 7.82 10.28 -4.81
N ASN A 136 8.05 10.13 -3.50
CA ASN A 136 9.38 10.17 -2.89
C ASN A 136 10.23 8.92 -3.18
N GLY A 137 9.60 7.81 -3.59
CA GLY A 137 10.29 6.67 -4.18
C GLY A 137 10.76 6.91 -5.62
N GLN A 138 10.13 7.85 -6.34
CA GLN A 138 10.50 8.20 -7.71
C GLN A 138 11.54 9.33 -7.77
N LYS A 139 11.29 10.45 -7.08
CA LYS A 139 12.15 11.64 -7.14
C LYS A 139 13.18 11.76 -6.00
N GLY A 140 13.02 10.96 -4.94
CA GLY A 140 13.73 11.17 -3.67
C GLY A 140 13.17 12.36 -2.88
N GLN A 141 13.51 12.42 -1.58
CA GLN A 141 13.13 13.54 -0.72
C GLN A 141 14.19 13.76 0.34
N MET A 142 14.65 15.01 0.49
CA MET A 142 15.56 15.40 1.55
C MET A 142 14.99 15.07 2.92
N GLY A 143 15.80 14.46 3.79
CA GLY A 143 15.37 13.99 5.12
C GLY A 143 14.68 12.63 5.13
N GLN A 144 14.48 11.99 3.96
CA GLN A 144 13.79 10.72 3.83
C GLN A 144 14.61 9.65 3.08
N VAL A 145 15.90 9.54 3.34
CA VAL A 145 16.76 8.58 2.64
C VAL A 145 16.27 7.14 2.84
N ASN A 146 15.86 6.77 4.06
CA ASN A 146 15.29 5.47 4.38
C ASN A 146 13.95 5.22 3.66
N TYR A 147 13.04 6.18 3.73
CA TYR A 147 11.71 6.08 3.12
C TYR A 147 11.80 6.04 1.58
N SER A 148 12.59 6.94 1.00
CA SER A 148 12.81 6.97 -0.45
C SER A 148 13.46 5.68 -0.95
N ALA A 149 14.44 5.13 -0.23
CA ALA A 149 15.06 3.85 -0.57
C ALA A 149 14.03 2.70 -0.55
N ALA A 150 13.23 2.60 0.51
CA ALA A 150 12.19 1.58 0.61
C ALA A 150 11.15 1.71 -0.52
N LYS A 151 10.65 2.93 -0.76
CA LYS A 151 9.61 3.18 -1.77
C LYS A 151 10.12 3.05 -3.21
N SER A 152 11.40 3.31 -3.46
CA SER A 152 12.05 2.94 -4.74
C SER A 152 12.17 1.42 -4.88
N GLY A 153 12.48 0.72 -3.78
CA GLY A 153 12.53 -0.73 -3.74
C GLY A 153 11.20 -1.39 -4.13
N ASP A 154 10.06 -0.83 -3.70
CA ASP A 154 8.72 -1.31 -4.10
C ASP A 154 8.54 -1.32 -5.63
N ILE A 155 9.07 -0.30 -6.32
CA ILE A 155 9.00 -0.20 -7.79
C ILE A 155 9.84 -1.30 -8.45
N GLY A 156 11.07 -1.50 -7.98
CA GLY A 156 11.95 -2.57 -8.46
C GLY A 156 11.38 -3.96 -8.19
N PHE A 157 10.90 -4.20 -6.96
CA PHE A 157 10.21 -5.42 -6.57
C PHE A 157 9.04 -5.74 -7.50
N SER A 158 8.18 -4.75 -7.76
CA SER A 158 7.00 -4.92 -8.61
C SER A 158 7.37 -5.31 -10.04
N LYS A 159 8.39 -4.67 -10.62
CA LYS A 159 8.84 -4.95 -11.99
C LYS A 159 9.42 -6.36 -12.13
N ALA A 160 10.20 -6.82 -11.15
CA ALA A 160 10.78 -8.16 -11.17
C ALA A 160 9.69 -9.22 -11.00
N LEU A 161 8.85 -9.07 -9.97
CA LEU A 161 7.79 -10.04 -9.65
C LEU A 161 6.69 -10.10 -10.74
N ALA A 162 6.44 -8.99 -11.43
CA ALA A 162 5.52 -8.95 -12.58
C ALA A 162 5.95 -9.91 -13.69
N GLN A 163 7.25 -10.01 -13.99
CA GLN A 163 7.78 -10.93 -14.99
C GLN A 163 7.57 -12.39 -14.58
N GLU A 164 7.76 -12.70 -13.30
CA GLU A 164 7.56 -14.06 -12.76
C GLU A 164 6.08 -14.45 -12.71
N GLY A 165 5.18 -13.48 -12.46
CA GLY A 165 3.74 -13.69 -12.30
C GLY A 165 2.95 -13.73 -13.60
N ALA A 166 3.39 -13.02 -14.65
CA ALA A 166 2.63 -12.80 -15.88
C ALA A 166 2.11 -14.09 -16.53
N PHE A 167 2.95 -15.09 -16.64
CA PHE A 167 2.60 -16.40 -17.22
C PHE A 167 1.58 -17.19 -16.38
N LYS A 168 1.37 -16.77 -15.14
CA LYS A 168 0.41 -17.34 -14.20
C LYS A 168 -0.83 -16.45 -13.99
N GLY A 169 -1.06 -15.48 -14.88
CA GLY A 169 -2.21 -14.59 -14.76
C GLY A 169 -2.18 -13.65 -13.56
N ILE A 170 -0.99 -13.48 -12.95
CA ILE A 170 -0.78 -12.58 -11.83
C ILE A 170 -0.23 -11.26 -12.35
N THR A 171 -0.83 -10.14 -11.95
CA THR A 171 -0.27 -8.81 -12.20
C THR A 171 0.30 -8.21 -10.93
N VAL A 172 1.42 -7.51 -11.06
CA VAL A 172 2.08 -6.81 -9.97
C VAL A 172 2.35 -5.38 -10.42
N ASN A 173 1.75 -4.40 -9.76
CA ASN A 173 1.84 -3.00 -10.15
C ASN A 173 2.11 -2.11 -8.93
N THR A 174 2.62 -0.92 -9.19
CA THR A 174 2.91 0.09 -8.18
C THR A 174 2.06 1.33 -8.41
N ILE A 175 1.55 1.93 -7.36
CA ILE A 175 0.97 3.27 -7.37
C ILE A 175 1.90 4.18 -6.56
N CYS A 176 2.23 5.35 -7.10
CA CYS A 176 3.06 6.37 -6.47
C CYS A 176 2.20 7.62 -6.18
N PRO A 177 1.55 7.68 -5.01
CA PRO A 177 0.82 8.88 -4.60
C PRO A 177 1.76 10.07 -4.42
N GLY A 178 1.25 11.28 -4.71
CA GLY A 178 1.81 12.52 -4.20
C GLY A 178 1.38 12.79 -2.76
N TYR A 179 1.24 14.07 -2.42
CA TYR A 179 0.71 14.46 -1.11
C TYR A 179 -0.82 14.33 -1.07
N ILE A 180 -1.30 13.44 -0.22
CA ILE A 180 -2.71 13.09 -0.04
C ILE A 180 -3.22 13.66 1.27
N ASP A 181 -4.42 14.26 1.27
CA ASP A 181 -5.06 14.83 2.47
C ASP A 181 -5.44 13.73 3.46
N THR A 182 -4.50 13.41 4.33
CA THR A 182 -4.62 12.42 5.40
C THR A 182 -4.22 13.07 6.73
N ASP A 183 -4.54 12.42 7.84
CA ASP A 183 -4.16 12.92 9.17
C ASP A 183 -2.65 13.14 9.30
N MET A 184 -1.85 12.32 8.61
CA MET A 184 -0.39 12.48 8.56
C MET A 184 0.00 13.84 7.92
N VAL A 185 -0.66 14.27 6.86
CA VAL A 185 -0.39 15.54 6.18
C VAL A 185 -1.05 16.69 6.95
N LYS A 186 -2.21 16.48 7.58
CA LYS A 186 -2.87 17.48 8.45
C LYS A 186 -2.03 17.84 9.68
N ALA A 187 -1.21 16.91 10.18
CA ALA A 187 -0.28 17.16 11.29
C ALA A 187 0.90 18.07 10.92
N VAL A 188 1.14 18.31 9.63
CA VAL A 188 2.19 19.22 9.15
C VAL A 188 1.74 20.67 9.35
N PRO A 189 2.62 21.60 9.83
CA PRO A 189 2.29 23.02 9.99
C PRO A 189 1.70 23.63 8.72
N GLU A 190 0.72 24.53 8.89
CA GLU A 190 -0.06 25.12 7.78
C GLU A 190 0.82 25.79 6.72
N GLU A 191 1.84 26.53 7.13
CA GLU A 191 2.76 27.23 6.19
C GLU A 191 3.56 26.24 5.34
N VAL A 192 3.97 25.11 5.94
CA VAL A 192 4.64 24.05 5.19
C VAL A 192 3.67 23.39 4.22
N ARG A 193 2.42 23.15 4.64
CA ARG A 193 1.35 22.63 3.79
C ARG A 193 1.05 23.53 2.60
N LYS A 194 0.96 24.85 2.80
CA LYS A 194 0.82 25.84 1.72
C LYS A 194 1.97 25.75 0.71
N THR A 195 3.20 25.62 1.22
CA THR A 195 4.38 25.44 0.37
C THR A 195 4.32 24.14 -0.43
N ILE A 196 3.87 23.04 0.17
CA ILE A 196 3.66 21.76 -0.53
C ILE A 196 2.62 21.93 -1.66
N VAL A 197 1.47 22.52 -1.34
CA VAL A 197 0.38 22.72 -2.31
C VAL A 197 0.82 23.61 -3.48
N SER A 198 1.62 24.67 -3.23
CA SER A 198 2.12 25.52 -4.31
C SER A 198 3.05 24.83 -5.30
N GLN A 199 3.61 23.68 -4.93
CA GLN A 199 4.45 22.85 -5.79
C GLN A 199 3.65 21.76 -6.55
N ILE A 200 2.35 21.64 -6.31
CA ILE A 200 1.49 20.68 -7.01
C ILE A 200 0.78 21.41 -8.17
N PRO A 201 1.03 21.06 -9.44
CA PRO A 201 0.43 21.76 -10.58
C PRO A 201 -1.11 21.79 -10.56
N VAL A 202 -1.77 20.74 -10.02
CA VAL A 202 -3.24 20.72 -9.85
C VAL A 202 -3.70 21.70 -8.76
N GLY A 203 -2.81 22.25 -7.93
CA GLY A 203 -3.12 23.31 -6.96
C GLY A 203 -3.79 22.84 -5.67
N ARG A 204 -3.82 21.53 -5.39
CA ARG A 204 -4.39 20.95 -4.18
C ARG A 204 -3.70 19.67 -3.76
N LEU A 205 -3.91 19.23 -2.54
CA LEU A 205 -3.62 17.87 -2.11
C LEU A 205 -4.54 16.89 -2.86
N GLY A 206 -4.06 15.67 -3.08
CA GLY A 206 -4.89 14.57 -3.55
C GLY A 206 -5.81 14.07 -2.44
N GLU A 207 -6.89 13.40 -2.83
CA GLU A 207 -7.79 12.71 -1.91
C GLU A 207 -7.45 11.22 -1.84
N ALA A 208 -7.66 10.59 -0.68
CA ALA A 208 -7.47 9.15 -0.54
C ALA A 208 -8.35 8.32 -1.50
N SER A 209 -9.53 8.85 -1.84
CA SER A 209 -10.45 8.29 -2.84
C SER A 209 -9.84 8.25 -4.25
N GLU A 210 -8.95 9.18 -4.61
CA GLU A 210 -8.29 9.21 -5.92
C GLU A 210 -7.27 8.07 -6.03
N ILE A 211 -6.58 7.75 -4.93
CA ILE A 211 -5.69 6.59 -4.87
C ILE A 211 -6.49 5.28 -4.90
N ALA A 212 -7.60 5.23 -4.16
CA ALA A 212 -8.49 4.07 -4.16
C ALA A 212 -9.01 3.75 -5.56
N ARG A 213 -9.36 4.75 -6.39
CA ARG A 213 -9.75 4.53 -7.80
C ARG A 213 -8.65 3.88 -8.64
N CYS A 214 -7.39 4.25 -8.42
CA CYS A 214 -6.27 3.58 -9.09
C CYS A 214 -6.15 2.11 -8.67
N VAL A 215 -6.38 1.81 -7.38
CA VAL A 215 -6.40 0.43 -6.87
C VAL A 215 -7.54 -0.37 -7.49
N ILE A 216 -8.77 0.17 -7.53
CA ILE A 216 -9.92 -0.48 -8.16
C ILE A 216 -9.63 -0.83 -9.62
N PHE A 217 -9.06 0.12 -10.37
CA PHE A 217 -8.68 -0.10 -11.75
C PHE A 217 -7.72 -1.29 -11.90
N LEU A 218 -6.64 -1.34 -11.10
CA LEU A 218 -5.64 -2.41 -11.15
C LEU A 218 -6.13 -3.74 -10.57
N ALA A 219 -7.08 -3.71 -9.63
CA ALA A 219 -7.67 -4.91 -9.00
C ALA A 219 -8.64 -5.64 -9.94
N SER A 220 -9.18 -4.94 -10.94
CA SER A 220 -10.16 -5.49 -11.87
C SER A 220 -9.63 -6.71 -12.64
N ASP A 221 -10.51 -7.69 -12.89
CA ASP A 221 -10.23 -8.81 -13.80
C ASP A 221 -9.84 -8.30 -15.21
N LYS A 222 -10.36 -7.14 -15.63
CA LYS A 222 -10.08 -6.50 -16.93
C LYS A 222 -8.69 -5.88 -17.03
N ALA A 223 -7.97 -5.70 -15.91
CA ALA A 223 -6.62 -5.15 -15.88
C ALA A 223 -5.51 -6.20 -16.10
N GLY A 224 -5.84 -7.38 -16.61
CA GLY A 224 -4.91 -8.51 -16.75
C GLY A 224 -3.73 -8.27 -17.70
N PHE A 225 -3.77 -7.23 -18.54
CA PHE A 225 -2.67 -6.87 -19.44
C PHE A 225 -1.76 -5.77 -18.88
N ILE A 226 -2.06 -5.25 -17.68
CA ILE A 226 -1.29 -4.20 -17.00
C ILE A 226 -0.49 -4.86 -15.86
N THR A 227 0.81 -5.03 -16.06
CA THR A 227 1.72 -5.60 -15.06
C THR A 227 3.10 -4.96 -15.15
N GLY A 228 3.80 -4.83 -14.04
CA GLY A 228 5.08 -4.14 -13.95
C GLY A 228 4.99 -2.62 -14.10
N SER A 229 3.78 -2.07 -14.15
CA SER A 229 3.53 -0.65 -14.36
C SER A 229 3.63 0.14 -13.05
N THR A 230 4.02 1.41 -13.18
CA THR A 230 4.01 2.39 -12.09
C THR A 230 3.01 3.51 -12.46
N ILE A 231 1.91 3.58 -11.71
CA ILE A 231 0.94 4.66 -11.84
C ILE A 231 1.36 5.81 -10.93
N THR A 232 1.66 6.95 -11.54
CA THR A 232 2.02 8.18 -10.83
C THR A 232 0.77 9.02 -10.60
N ALA A 233 0.29 9.09 -9.33
CA ALA A 233 -0.94 9.80 -8.95
C ALA A 233 -0.59 10.95 -7.99
N ASN A 234 -0.05 12.06 -8.51
CA ASN A 234 0.56 13.12 -7.72
C ASN A 234 0.21 14.55 -8.15
N GLY A 235 -0.85 14.73 -8.95
CA GLY A 235 -1.28 16.05 -9.39
C GLY A 235 -0.26 16.78 -10.31
N GLY A 236 0.62 16.03 -10.97
CA GLY A 236 1.66 16.57 -11.86
C GLY A 236 2.93 17.04 -11.12
N GLN A 237 3.04 16.81 -9.81
CA GLN A 237 4.21 17.24 -9.03
C GLN A 237 5.51 16.55 -9.47
N TYR A 238 5.42 15.36 -10.04
CA TYR A 238 6.52 14.64 -10.66
C TYR A 238 6.00 13.84 -11.86
N MET A 239 6.69 13.95 -12.98
CA MET A 239 6.37 13.25 -14.22
C MET A 239 7.53 12.32 -14.59
N VAL A 240 7.24 11.09 -15.02
CA VAL A 240 8.20 10.07 -15.45
C VAL A 240 8.03 9.79 -16.94
#